data_1487b6e95c582f49e4199f7ed6686d65
#
_entry.id   1487b6e95c582f49e4199f7ed6686d65
#
_cell.length_a   1.000
_cell.length_b   1.000
_cell.length_c   1.000
_cell.angle_alpha   90.00
_cell.angle_beta   90.00
_cell.angle_gamma   90.00
#
_symmetry.space_group_name_H-M   'P 1'
#
loop_
_entity.id
_entity.type
_entity.pdbx_description
1 polymer ?
#
loop_
_entity_poly.entity_id
_entity_poly.type
_entity_poly.pdbx_seq_one_letter_code
_entity_poly.pdbx_strand_id
1 'polypeptide(L)'
;MGSENVRVRAVVHGRVQMVGFRAFVIRHAGDAGLKGTVRNLPDGTVEAVLEGPRGAVERVLELLRQGPSHARVERVDVENATSSGNLPAMSVAS
;
A
#
# COMPACT_ATOMS: atom_id res chain seq x y z
N MET A 1 5.23 19.58 -15.33
CA MET A 1 4.84 18.54 -15.37
C MET A 1 4.16 18.00 -14.29
N GLY A 2 3.06 17.93 -14.21
CA GLY A 2 2.29 17.48 -13.20
C GLY A 2 2.40 16.05 -13.09
N SER A 3 2.41 15.54 -11.94
CA SER A 3 2.25 14.18 -11.78
C SER A 3 0.80 13.89 -11.79
N GLU A 4 0.40 13.00 -12.60
CA GLU A 4 -0.98 12.56 -12.57
C GLU A 4 -1.19 11.73 -11.32
N ASN A 5 -2.37 11.87 -10.73
CA ASN A 5 -2.76 11.02 -9.61
C ASN A 5 -3.22 9.67 -10.13
N VAL A 6 -2.78 8.63 -9.47
CA VAL A 6 -3.15 7.26 -9.80
C VAL A 6 -3.65 6.57 -8.54
N ARG A 7 -4.48 5.56 -8.73
CA ARG A 7 -4.92 4.68 -7.65
C ARG A 7 -4.50 3.26 -8.01
N VAL A 8 -3.91 2.56 -7.04
CA VAL A 8 -3.57 1.15 -7.22
C VAL A 8 -4.11 0.36 -6.04
N ARG A 9 -4.35 -0.92 -6.30
CA ARG A 9 -4.64 -1.89 -5.26
C ARG A 9 -3.49 -2.88 -5.29
N ALA A 10 -2.77 -2.98 -4.19
CA ALA A 10 -1.64 -3.89 -4.06
C ALA A 10 -1.99 -4.99 -3.07
N VAL A 11 -1.77 -6.24 -3.45
CA VAL A 11 -1.98 -7.38 -2.56
C VAL A 11 -0.62 -8.02 -2.31
N VAL A 12 -0.21 -8.01 -1.06
CA VAL A 12 1.12 -8.46 -0.65
C VAL A 12 1.03 -9.88 -0.11
N HIS A 13 1.80 -10.79 -0.71
CA HIS A 13 1.80 -12.20 -0.36
C HIS A 13 3.07 -12.58 0.39
N GLY A 14 2.97 -13.51 1.31
CA GLY A 14 4.09 -14.01 2.08
C GLY A 14 3.78 -14.00 3.56
N ARG A 15 4.84 -13.91 4.39
CA ARG A 15 4.65 -13.75 5.83
C ARG A 15 4.52 -12.25 6.09
N VAL A 16 3.31 -11.73 6.04
CA VAL A 16 3.05 -10.29 6.04
C VAL A 16 2.02 -9.87 7.10
N GLN A 17 1.33 -10.81 7.73
CA GLN A 17 0.43 -10.48 8.83
C GLN A 17 1.15 -10.71 10.16
N MET A 18 0.77 -9.95 11.19
CA MET A 18 1.31 -10.06 12.55
C MET A 18 2.81 -9.73 12.64
N VAL A 19 3.33 -8.99 11.68
CA VAL A 19 4.74 -8.58 11.64
C VAL A 19 4.90 -7.07 11.52
N GLY A 20 3.81 -6.31 11.77
CA GLY A 20 3.84 -4.85 11.68
C GLY A 20 3.72 -4.32 10.27
N PHE A 21 3.23 -5.12 9.33
CA PHE A 21 3.18 -4.69 7.93
C PHE A 21 2.20 -3.55 7.72
N ARG A 22 1.03 -3.59 8.36
CA ARG A 22 0.04 -2.50 8.22
C ARG A 22 0.60 -1.17 8.73
N ALA A 23 1.29 -1.19 9.88
CA ALA A 23 1.92 0.01 10.41
C ALA A 23 3.02 0.53 9.48
N PHE A 24 3.77 -0.38 8.87
CA PHE A 24 4.79 -0.05 7.89
C PHE A 24 4.18 0.68 6.69
N VAL A 25 3.05 0.17 6.17
CA VAL A 25 2.36 0.80 5.02
C VAL A 25 1.84 2.19 5.41
N ILE A 26 1.18 2.30 6.57
CA ILE A 26 0.63 3.58 7.04
C ILE A 26 1.74 4.62 7.14
N ARG A 27 2.87 4.24 7.72
CA ARG A 27 3.97 5.16 7.92
C ARG A 27 4.56 5.63 6.59
N HIS A 28 4.91 4.70 5.73
CA HIS A 28 5.60 5.07 4.48
C HIS A 28 4.68 5.75 3.48
N ALA A 29 3.46 5.26 3.36
CA ALA A 29 2.50 5.89 2.45
C ALA A 29 2.05 7.26 2.99
N GLY A 30 1.88 7.37 4.30
CA GLY A 30 1.54 8.65 4.93
C GLY A 30 2.65 9.68 4.75
N ASP A 31 3.90 9.27 4.94
CA ASP A 31 5.05 10.16 4.76
C ASP A 31 5.17 10.61 3.29
N ALA A 32 4.74 9.80 2.36
CA ALA A 32 4.74 10.13 0.94
C ALA A 32 3.52 10.97 0.53
N GLY A 33 2.64 11.29 1.47
CA GLY A 33 1.46 12.09 1.19
C GLY A 33 0.34 11.35 0.48
N LEU A 34 0.36 10.02 0.48
CA LEU A 34 -0.67 9.23 -0.19
C LEU A 34 -1.90 9.11 0.67
N LYS A 35 -3.03 8.84 0.03
CA LYS A 35 -4.28 8.51 0.69
C LYS A 35 -4.61 7.06 0.43
N GLY A 36 -5.39 6.45 1.28
CA GLY A 36 -5.80 5.08 1.07
C GLY A 36 -6.03 4.29 2.33
N THR A 37 -6.05 2.97 2.17
CA THR A 37 -6.35 2.06 3.26
C THR A 37 -5.42 0.85 3.20
N VAL A 38 -5.27 0.19 4.33
CA VAL A 38 -4.54 -1.08 4.39
C VAL A 38 -5.31 -2.01 5.31
N ARG A 39 -5.39 -3.29 4.95
CA ARG A 39 -6.08 -4.28 5.77
C ARG A 39 -5.48 -5.67 5.56
N ASN A 40 -5.62 -6.51 6.58
CA ASN A 40 -5.31 -7.93 6.44
C ASN A 40 -6.51 -8.61 5.77
N LEU A 41 -6.23 -9.49 4.83
CA LEU A 41 -7.28 -10.30 4.20
C LEU A 41 -7.31 -11.69 4.84
N PRO A 42 -8.46 -12.37 4.75
CA PRO A 42 -8.60 -13.70 5.40
C PRO A 42 -7.63 -14.76 4.90
N ASP A 43 -7.10 -14.61 3.68
CA ASP A 43 -6.19 -15.58 3.10
C ASP A 43 -4.73 -15.39 3.54
N GLY A 44 -4.48 -14.47 4.45
CA GLY A 44 -3.13 -14.23 4.95
C GLY A 44 -2.39 -13.11 4.23
N THR A 45 -2.97 -12.53 3.20
CA THR A 45 -2.34 -11.42 2.46
C THR A 45 -2.66 -10.08 3.12
N VAL A 46 -1.96 -9.03 2.68
CA VAL A 46 -2.26 -7.65 3.11
C VAL A 46 -2.63 -6.87 1.85
N GLU A 47 -3.76 -6.18 1.91
CA GLU A 47 -4.21 -5.33 0.81
C GLU A 47 -3.92 -3.87 1.14
N ALA A 48 -3.29 -3.15 0.22
CA ALA A 48 -3.10 -1.72 0.35
C ALA A 48 -3.71 -1.03 -0.86
N VAL A 49 -4.60 -0.06 -0.61
CA VAL A 49 -5.14 0.78 -1.67
C VAL A 49 -4.46 2.13 -1.51
N LEU A 50 -3.76 2.58 -2.53
CA LEU A 50 -2.94 3.77 -2.49
C LEU A 50 -3.34 4.72 -3.60
N GLU A 51 -3.45 6.00 -3.28
CA GLU A 51 -3.77 7.01 -4.27
C GLU A 51 -2.91 8.25 -4.06
N GLY A 52 -2.36 8.77 -5.12
CA GLY A 52 -1.58 10.00 -5.12
C GLY A 52 -0.76 10.11 -6.39
N PRO A 53 0.24 10.99 -6.38
CA PRO A 53 1.11 11.15 -7.55
C PRO A 53 1.80 9.84 -7.91
N ARG A 54 1.86 9.55 -9.20
CA ARG A 54 2.40 8.28 -9.71
C ARG A 54 3.76 7.94 -9.13
N GLY A 55 4.69 8.89 -9.12
CA GLY A 55 6.04 8.63 -8.61
C GLY A 55 6.05 8.26 -7.14
N ALA A 56 5.18 8.89 -6.33
CA ALA A 56 5.08 8.57 -4.92
C ALA A 56 4.50 7.18 -4.71
N VAL A 57 3.46 6.82 -5.50
CA VAL A 57 2.86 5.49 -5.43
C VAL A 57 3.91 4.44 -5.79
N GLU A 58 4.68 4.67 -6.84
CA GLU A 58 5.69 3.70 -7.28
C GLU A 58 6.78 3.50 -6.23
N ARG A 59 7.20 4.58 -5.57
CA ARG A 59 8.19 4.46 -4.49
C ARG A 59 7.66 3.64 -3.32
N VAL A 60 6.42 3.86 -2.95
CA VAL A 60 5.81 3.09 -1.86
C VAL A 60 5.67 1.62 -2.25
N LEU A 61 5.28 1.34 -3.50
CA LEU A 61 5.19 -0.05 -3.97
C LEU A 61 6.55 -0.76 -3.85
N GLU A 62 7.64 -0.06 -4.17
CA GLU A 62 8.97 -0.64 -3.99
C GLU A 62 9.25 -0.97 -2.52
N LEU A 63 8.85 -0.08 -1.61
CA LEU A 63 9.01 -0.34 -0.18
C LEU A 63 8.18 -1.54 0.26
N LEU A 64 6.96 -1.70 -0.29
CA LEU A 64 6.12 -2.85 0.03
C LEU A 64 6.77 -4.17 -0.41
N ARG A 65 7.48 -4.16 -1.52
CA ARG A 65 8.18 -5.36 -1.98
C ARG A 65 9.28 -5.79 -1.05
N GLN A 66 9.87 -4.86 -0.31
CA GLN A 66 10.88 -5.16 0.69
C GLN A 66 10.24 -5.53 2.02
N GLY A 67 9.26 -4.77 2.45
CA GLY A 67 8.58 -4.96 3.71
C GLY A 67 9.43 -4.61 4.93
N PRO A 68 8.84 -4.65 6.12
CA PRO A 68 9.59 -4.46 7.36
C PRO A 68 10.46 -5.68 7.66
N SER A 69 11.38 -5.52 8.60
CA SER A 69 12.44 -6.52 8.82
C SER A 69 11.95 -7.91 9.18
N HIS A 70 10.80 -8.01 9.84
CA HIS A 70 10.26 -9.31 10.24
C HIS A 70 9.30 -9.92 9.21
N ALA A 71 9.04 -9.22 8.12
CA ALA A 71 8.17 -9.72 7.07
C ALA A 71 8.97 -10.48 6.03
N ARG A 72 8.28 -11.35 5.30
CA ARG A 72 8.86 -12.02 4.16
C ARG A 72 7.89 -11.85 3.01
N VAL A 73 8.21 -10.93 2.12
CA VAL A 73 7.36 -10.65 0.96
C VAL A 73 7.76 -11.58 -0.18
N GLU A 74 6.80 -12.38 -0.64
CA GLU A 74 7.02 -13.31 -1.75
C GLU A 74 6.70 -12.65 -3.08
N ARG A 75 5.63 -11.86 -3.12
CA ARG A 75 5.28 -11.09 -4.31
C ARG A 75 4.26 -10.04 -3.95
N VAL A 76 4.15 -9.03 -4.79
CA VAL A 76 3.12 -7.99 -4.68
C VAL A 76 2.39 -7.95 -6.01
N ASP A 77 1.09 -8.23 -5.97
CA ASP A 77 0.23 -8.12 -7.15
C ASP A 77 -0.37 -6.73 -7.16
N VAL A 78 -0.22 -6.00 -8.25
CA VAL A 78 -0.68 -4.62 -8.35
C VAL A 78 -1.66 -4.49 -9.50
N GLU A 79 -2.81 -3.89 -9.23
CA GLU A 79 -3.74 -3.54 -10.29
C GLU A 79 -4.09 -2.06 -10.19
N ASN A 80 -4.30 -1.44 -11.33
CA ASN A 80 -4.69 -0.04 -11.39
C ASN A 80 -6.20 0.07 -11.15
N ALA A 81 -6.59 1.16 -10.51
CA ALA A 81 -8.01 1.47 -10.28
C ALA A 81 -8.24 2.92 -10.65
N THR A 82 -9.51 3.30 -10.74
CA THR A 82 -9.85 4.67 -11.10
C THR A 82 -9.62 5.59 -9.91
N SER A 83 -8.82 6.64 -10.12
CA SER A 83 -8.59 7.64 -9.10
C SER A 83 -9.84 8.49 -8.94
N SER A 84 -10.34 8.62 -7.71
CA SER A 84 -11.55 9.39 -7.47
C SER A 84 -11.37 10.51 -6.46
N GLY A 85 -10.28 10.53 -5.74
CA GLY A 85 -10.02 11.58 -4.76
C GLY A 85 -10.81 11.44 -3.47
N ASN A 86 -11.54 10.34 -3.28
CA ASN A 86 -12.39 10.19 -2.10
C ASN A 86 -11.85 9.22 -1.04
N LEU A 87 -10.58 8.86 -1.14
CA LEU A 87 -9.98 8.01 -0.13
C LEU A 87 -9.57 8.83 1.10
N PRO A 88 -9.61 8.24 2.28
CA PRO A 88 -9.18 8.92 3.50
C PRO A 88 -7.66 9.04 3.53
N ALA A 89 -7.15 9.84 4.45
CA ALA A 89 -5.73 9.76 4.81
C ALA A 89 -5.44 8.29 5.16
N MET A 90 -4.18 7.87 5.00
CA MET A 90 -3.83 6.46 5.22
C MET A 90 -4.36 5.95 6.54
N SER A 91 -5.12 4.88 6.48
CA SER A 91 -5.76 4.31 7.66
C SER A 91 -5.96 2.81 7.51
N VAL A 92 -6.13 2.13 8.62
CA VAL A 92 -6.42 0.71 8.63
C VAL A 92 -7.91 0.51 8.35
N ALA A 93 -8.21 -0.33 7.36
CA ALA A 93 -9.58 -0.73 7.10
C ALA A 93 -9.86 -2.04 7.81
N SER A 94 -11.09 -2.23 8.21
CA SER A 94 -11.48 -3.48 8.89
C SER A 94 -11.94 -4.54 7.92
#